data_67ec28c1d40d2efa39a5599f0ce226d6
#
_entry.id   67ec28c1d40d2efa39a5599f0ce226d6
#
_cell.length_a   1.000
_cell.length_b   1.000
_cell.length_c   1.000
_cell.angle_alpha   90.00
_cell.angle_beta   90.00
_cell.angle_gamma   90.00
#
_symmetry.space_group_name_H-M   'P 1'
#
loop_
_entity.id
_entity.type
_entity.pdbx_description
1 polymer ?
#
loop_
_entity_poly.entity_id
_entity_poly.type
_entity_poly.pdbx_seq_one_letter_code
_entity_poly.pdbx_strand_id
1 'polypeptide(L)'
;MRREVLTWQDVDKLIDHLIPQFETEFDGMIMVTRGGIIPGGMLAEALKLDIILTAAVDFPAEMESDQQKHRLMVWPKFLQFPEDDLLRGRRLLVIDDVWGSGRTITAVKNRVTSAGGTANTCVLHFNPYRSLFGTLRPEYYAAITDAHIVYPWEINRGPEAVLLHDF
;
A
#
# COMPACT_ATOMS: atom_id res chain seq x y z
N MET A 1 -20.17 5.13 -7.68
CA MET A 1 -19.20 4.04 -7.41
C MET A 1 -19.68 3.31 -6.16
N ARG A 2 -19.70 1.98 -6.22
CA ARG A 2 -20.05 1.14 -5.05
C ARG A 2 -19.07 1.42 -3.92
N ARG A 3 -19.55 1.46 -2.68
CA ARG A 3 -18.75 1.68 -1.48
C ARG A 3 -18.93 0.48 -0.55
N GLU A 4 -17.85 0.03 0.03
CA GLU A 4 -17.83 -1.09 0.97
C GLU A 4 -17.05 -0.66 2.22
N VAL A 5 -17.70 -0.81 3.37
CA VAL A 5 -17.13 -0.43 4.68
C VAL A 5 -16.73 -1.70 5.41
N LEU A 6 -15.46 -1.80 5.76
CA LEU A 6 -14.92 -2.97 6.44
C LEU A 6 -14.88 -2.79 7.95
N THR A 7 -15.01 -3.92 8.64
CA THR A 7 -14.75 -4.05 10.08
C THR A 7 -13.30 -4.50 10.34
N TRP A 8 -12.85 -4.42 11.58
CA TRP A 8 -11.57 -4.98 11.99
C TRP A 8 -11.50 -6.50 11.78
N GLN A 9 -12.63 -7.21 11.94
CA GLN A 9 -12.70 -8.64 11.66
C GLN A 9 -12.52 -8.96 10.16
N ASP A 10 -13.00 -8.09 9.29
CA ASP A 10 -12.77 -8.26 7.85
C ASP A 10 -11.29 -8.05 7.52
N VAL A 11 -10.64 -7.09 8.15
CA VAL A 11 -9.19 -6.88 7.99
C VAL A 11 -8.40 -8.10 8.47
N ASP A 12 -8.72 -8.66 9.62
CA ASP A 12 -8.08 -9.88 10.13
C ASP A 12 -8.16 -11.03 9.12
N LYS A 13 -9.34 -11.24 8.53
CA LYS A 13 -9.53 -12.28 7.51
C LYS A 13 -8.69 -12.04 6.25
N LEU A 14 -8.56 -10.78 5.84
CA LEU A 14 -7.71 -10.41 4.69
C LEU A 14 -6.23 -10.69 4.99
N ILE A 15 -5.76 -10.36 6.18
CA ILE A 15 -4.40 -10.65 6.63
C ILE A 15 -4.16 -12.16 6.67
N ASP A 16 -5.07 -12.92 7.28
CA ASP A 16 -4.99 -14.39 7.35
C ASP A 16 -4.95 -15.03 5.96
N HIS A 17 -5.65 -14.43 4.99
CA HIS A 17 -5.62 -14.90 3.60
C HIS A 17 -4.31 -14.58 2.87
N LEU A 18 -3.61 -13.51 3.26
CA LEU A 18 -2.32 -13.13 2.66
C LEU A 18 -1.17 -14.01 3.12
N ILE A 19 -1.11 -14.33 4.42
CA ILE A 19 0.04 -15.00 5.02
C ILE A 19 0.43 -16.28 4.28
N PRO A 20 -0.47 -17.22 3.94
CA PRO A 20 -0.11 -18.46 3.25
C PRO A 20 0.30 -18.25 1.78
N GLN A 21 0.11 -17.06 1.21
CA GLN A 21 0.50 -16.78 -0.16
C GLN A 21 2.01 -16.49 -0.29
N PHE A 22 2.67 -16.09 0.79
CA PHE A 22 4.09 -15.76 0.75
C PHE A 22 4.93 -17.01 0.55
N GLU A 23 5.58 -17.11 -0.59
CA GLU A 23 6.42 -18.25 -1.00
C GLU A 23 7.90 -18.03 -0.72
N THR A 24 8.26 -16.85 -0.21
CA THR A 24 9.63 -16.43 0.00
C THR A 24 9.77 -15.66 1.32
N GLU A 25 10.96 -15.71 1.89
CA GLU A 25 11.30 -14.88 3.03
C GLU A 25 11.68 -13.46 2.58
N PHE A 26 11.33 -12.48 3.40
CA PHE A 26 11.67 -11.07 3.21
C PHE A 26 12.69 -10.65 4.28
N ASP A 27 13.62 -9.79 3.88
CA ASP A 27 14.59 -9.19 4.80
C ASP A 27 13.99 -8.02 5.58
N GLY A 28 12.91 -7.44 5.05
CA GLY A 28 12.23 -6.31 5.66
C GLY A 28 10.99 -5.90 4.88
N MET A 29 10.40 -4.81 5.33
CA MET A 29 9.15 -4.27 4.78
C MET A 29 9.27 -2.78 4.55
N ILE A 30 8.60 -2.29 3.50
CA ILE A 30 8.34 -0.86 3.29
C ILE A 30 6.83 -0.65 3.35
N MET A 31 6.37 0.10 4.35
CA MET A 31 4.98 0.52 4.48
C MET A 31 4.77 1.81 3.68
N VAL A 32 3.88 1.77 2.70
CA VAL A 32 3.48 2.97 1.96
C VAL A 32 2.51 3.77 2.82
N THR A 33 2.87 4.99 3.17
CA THR A 33 2.05 5.81 4.04
C THR A 33 0.91 6.48 3.24
N ARG A 34 -0.27 6.55 3.81
CA ARG A 34 -0.69 6.11 5.15
C ARG A 34 -1.32 4.70 5.11
N GLY A 35 -1.90 4.30 3.98
CA GLY A 35 -2.72 3.10 3.86
C GLY A 35 -2.01 1.81 4.29
N GLY A 36 -0.72 1.71 4.01
CA GLY A 36 0.08 0.53 4.33
C GLY A 36 0.51 0.40 5.80
N ILE A 37 0.29 1.41 6.65
CA ILE A 37 0.81 1.40 8.03
C ILE A 37 0.14 0.30 8.86
N ILE A 38 -1.18 0.24 8.87
CA ILE A 38 -1.92 -0.73 9.69
C ILE A 38 -1.72 -2.17 9.17
N PRO A 39 -2.04 -2.48 7.90
CA PRO A 39 -1.82 -3.83 7.40
C PRO A 39 -0.35 -4.23 7.41
N GLY A 40 0.56 -3.29 7.16
CA GLY A 40 1.99 -3.52 7.25
C GLY A 40 2.44 -3.89 8.66
N GLY A 41 1.94 -3.22 9.69
CA GLY A 41 2.22 -3.56 11.09
C GLY A 41 1.76 -4.97 11.46
N MET A 42 0.56 -5.34 11.05
CA MET A 42 0.01 -6.68 11.29
C MET A 42 0.85 -7.77 10.57
N LEU A 43 1.21 -7.55 9.32
CA LEU A 43 2.04 -8.49 8.56
C LEU A 43 3.48 -8.55 9.07
N ALA A 44 4.07 -7.43 9.46
CA ALA A 44 5.42 -7.40 10.01
C ALA A 44 5.54 -8.23 11.28
N GLU A 45 4.53 -8.15 12.16
CA GLU A 45 4.45 -8.97 13.37
C GLU A 45 4.30 -10.45 13.03
N ALA A 46 3.38 -10.79 12.11
CA ALA A 46 3.12 -12.17 11.70
C ALA A 46 4.34 -12.81 11.01
N LEU A 47 5.08 -12.05 10.20
CA LEU A 47 6.27 -12.49 9.48
C LEU A 47 7.57 -12.32 10.29
N LYS A 48 7.49 -11.77 11.50
CA LYS A 48 8.63 -11.50 12.39
C LYS A 48 9.75 -10.69 11.73
N LEU A 49 9.35 -9.62 11.04
CA LEU A 49 10.27 -8.73 10.37
C LEU A 49 10.75 -7.63 11.32
N ASP A 50 12.07 -7.47 11.44
CA ASP A 50 12.69 -6.44 12.27
C ASP A 50 13.02 -5.16 11.49
N ILE A 51 13.25 -5.27 10.18
CA ILE A 51 13.54 -4.11 9.34
C ILE A 51 12.21 -3.57 8.78
N ILE A 52 11.73 -2.49 9.41
CA ILE A 52 10.48 -1.82 9.05
C ILE A 52 10.81 -0.41 8.57
N LEU A 53 10.52 -0.16 7.31
CA LEU A 53 10.78 1.10 6.62
C LEU A 53 9.45 1.70 6.15
N THR A 54 9.46 3.00 5.85
CA THR A 54 8.29 3.70 5.33
C THR A 54 8.63 4.45 4.04
N ALA A 55 7.63 4.64 3.19
CA ALA A 55 7.72 5.48 2.02
C ALA A 55 6.48 6.37 1.90
N ALA A 56 6.69 7.66 1.66
CA ALA A 56 5.64 8.62 1.37
C ALA A 56 5.87 9.19 -0.03
N VAL A 57 4.87 9.04 -0.89
CA VAL A 57 4.94 9.46 -2.30
C VAL A 57 3.78 10.40 -2.59
N ASP A 58 4.09 11.51 -3.24
CA ASP A 58 3.12 12.45 -3.76
C ASP A 58 3.20 12.50 -5.29
N PHE A 59 2.08 12.76 -5.92
CA PHE A 59 2.01 13.07 -7.33
C PHE A 59 1.48 14.50 -7.43
N PRO A 60 2.34 15.47 -7.80
CA PRO A 60 1.91 16.87 -7.90
C PRO A 60 0.67 17.00 -8.76
N ALA A 61 -0.27 17.86 -8.36
CA ALA A 61 -1.50 18.12 -9.09
C ALA A 61 -1.15 18.65 -10.49
N GLU A 62 -1.71 18.03 -11.52
CA GLU A 62 -1.61 18.53 -12.89
C GLU A 62 -2.34 19.89 -12.97
N MET A 63 -1.72 20.87 -13.62
CA MET A 63 -2.43 22.06 -14.07
C MET A 63 -3.59 21.62 -14.97
N GLU A 64 -4.77 22.18 -14.76
CA GLU A 64 -6.08 21.73 -15.24
C GLU A 64 -6.32 21.70 -16.77
N SER A 65 -5.31 21.55 -17.60
CA SER A 65 -5.48 21.51 -19.05
C SER A 65 -4.87 20.26 -19.69
N ASP A 66 -5.70 19.39 -20.24
CA ASP A 66 -5.40 18.13 -20.97
C ASP A 66 -5.32 16.85 -20.14
N GLN A 67 -6.44 16.44 -19.58
CA GLN A 67 -6.52 15.64 -18.37
C GLN A 67 -6.41 14.11 -18.50
N GLN A 68 -6.43 13.47 -19.63
CA GLN A 68 -6.50 12.00 -19.64
C GLN A 68 -5.29 11.27 -20.18
N LYS A 69 -4.50 11.87 -21.05
CA LYS A 69 -3.35 11.21 -21.65
C LYS A 69 -2.04 11.34 -20.85
N HIS A 70 -1.96 12.30 -19.92
CA HIS A 70 -0.73 12.62 -19.19
C HIS A 70 -0.59 12.04 -17.77
N ARG A 71 -1.62 11.38 -17.24
CA ARG A 71 -1.59 10.82 -15.86
C ARG A 71 -0.47 9.81 -15.61
N LEU A 72 -0.02 9.08 -16.63
CA LEU A 72 1.09 8.14 -16.52
C LEU A 72 2.46 8.84 -16.56
N MET A 73 2.50 10.09 -17.02
CA MET A 73 3.75 10.85 -17.22
C MET A 73 4.08 11.78 -16.05
N VAL A 74 3.21 11.85 -15.03
CA VAL A 74 3.51 12.64 -13.83
C VAL A 74 4.54 11.89 -13.00
N TRP A 75 5.68 12.53 -12.77
CA TRP A 75 6.76 11.97 -11.98
C TRP A 75 6.37 11.95 -10.49
N PRO A 76 6.62 10.84 -9.79
CA PRO A 76 6.41 10.78 -8.35
C PRO A 76 7.39 11.70 -7.63
N LYS A 77 6.90 12.38 -6.59
CA LYS A 77 7.72 13.09 -5.62
C LYS A 77 7.80 12.26 -4.35
N PHE A 78 8.99 11.79 -4.01
CA PHE A 78 9.19 11.09 -2.74
C PHE A 78 9.34 12.11 -1.62
N LEU A 79 8.35 12.18 -0.75
CA LEU A 79 8.37 13.03 0.44
C LEU A 79 9.24 12.44 1.53
N GLN A 80 9.25 11.12 1.62
CA GLN A 80 10.13 10.33 2.48
C GLN A 80 10.38 8.98 1.81
N PHE A 81 11.61 8.53 1.84
CA PHE A 81 12.02 7.25 1.31
C PHE A 81 13.29 6.76 2.03
N PRO A 82 13.48 5.43 2.22
CA PRO A 82 14.67 4.89 2.86
C PRO A 82 15.95 5.16 2.05
N GLU A 83 17.06 5.28 2.75
CA GLU A 83 18.41 5.35 2.17
C GLU A 83 18.72 4.09 1.35
N ASP A 84 19.45 4.24 0.25
CA ASP A 84 19.79 3.14 -0.65
C ASP A 84 20.54 1.99 0.05
N ASP A 85 21.35 2.29 1.04
CA ASP A 85 22.11 1.27 1.80
C ASP A 85 21.20 0.34 2.61
N LEU A 86 20.00 0.80 2.99
CA LEU A 86 19.00 -0.04 3.65
C LEU A 86 18.28 -0.98 2.69
N LEU A 87 18.37 -0.73 1.40
CA LEU A 87 17.63 -1.44 0.35
C LEU A 87 18.51 -2.40 -0.43
N ARG A 88 19.77 -2.02 -0.66
CA ARG A 88 20.69 -2.75 -1.53
C ARG A 88 20.87 -4.20 -1.10
N GLY A 89 20.65 -5.13 -2.04
CA GLY A 89 20.80 -6.56 -1.81
C GLY A 89 19.70 -7.19 -0.95
N ARG A 90 18.71 -6.42 -0.51
CA ARG A 90 17.61 -6.92 0.31
C ARG A 90 16.37 -7.22 -0.50
N ARG A 91 15.62 -8.22 -0.06
CA ARG A 91 14.27 -8.52 -0.54
C ARG A 91 13.26 -7.89 0.40
N LEU A 92 12.47 -6.94 -0.11
CA LEU A 92 11.56 -6.14 0.68
C LEU A 92 10.11 -6.39 0.23
N LEU A 93 9.22 -6.52 1.21
CA LEU A 93 7.78 -6.53 0.98
C LEU A 93 7.28 -5.09 1.04
N VAL A 94 6.76 -4.58 -0.08
CA VAL A 94 6.15 -3.26 -0.17
C VAL A 94 4.65 -3.42 0.04
N ILE A 95 4.12 -2.82 1.09
CA ILE A 95 2.72 -2.98 1.50
C ILE A 95 1.94 -1.65 1.41
N ASP A 96 0.76 -1.72 0.82
CA ASP A 96 -0.27 -0.68 0.87
C ASP A 96 -1.63 -1.33 1.17
N ASP A 97 -2.66 -0.55 1.45
CA ASP A 97 -4.01 -1.09 1.69
C ASP A 97 -4.70 -1.47 0.38
N VAL A 98 -4.63 -0.62 -0.64
CA VAL A 98 -5.32 -0.85 -1.91
C VAL A 98 -4.45 -0.47 -3.12
N TRP A 99 -4.47 -1.35 -4.11
CA TRP A 99 -4.02 -1.00 -5.46
C TRP A 99 -5.23 -0.45 -6.23
N GLY A 100 -5.38 0.87 -6.20
CA GLY A 100 -6.34 1.59 -7.05
C GLY A 100 -5.71 1.86 -8.42
N SER A 101 -5.12 3.03 -8.62
CA SER A 101 -4.37 3.33 -9.84
C SER A 101 -3.09 2.51 -10.01
N GLY A 102 -2.48 2.09 -8.92
CA GLY A 102 -1.21 1.39 -8.86
C GLY A 102 0.03 2.29 -8.96
N ARG A 103 -0.13 3.60 -9.14
CA ARG A 103 0.99 4.55 -9.34
C ARG A 103 1.94 4.59 -8.15
N THR A 104 1.40 4.72 -6.96
CA THR A 104 2.19 4.88 -5.73
C THR A 104 3.06 3.67 -5.45
N ILE A 105 2.44 2.51 -5.36
CA ILE A 105 3.16 1.27 -5.02
C ILE A 105 4.16 0.86 -6.10
N THR A 106 3.84 1.11 -7.38
CA THR A 106 4.76 0.88 -8.50
C THR A 106 5.95 1.82 -8.45
N ALA A 107 5.75 3.09 -8.11
CA ALA A 107 6.85 4.04 -7.94
C ALA A 107 7.80 3.60 -6.82
N VAL A 108 7.26 3.13 -5.69
CA VAL A 108 8.07 2.60 -4.58
C VAL A 108 8.85 1.36 -5.01
N LYS A 109 8.21 0.39 -5.67
CA LYS A 109 8.88 -0.81 -6.19
C LYS A 109 10.04 -0.45 -7.13
N ASN A 110 9.80 0.43 -8.08
CA ASN A 110 10.82 0.87 -9.03
C ASN A 110 11.99 1.57 -8.34
N ARG A 111 11.72 2.37 -7.32
CA ARG A 111 12.77 3.06 -6.55
C ARG A 111 13.62 2.08 -5.74
N VAL A 112 13.02 1.04 -5.16
CA VAL A 112 13.76 -0.06 -4.50
C VAL A 112 14.68 -0.77 -5.49
N THR A 113 14.17 -1.10 -6.67
CA THR A 113 14.96 -1.76 -7.71
C THR A 113 16.14 -0.89 -8.17
N SER A 114 15.92 0.42 -8.32
CA SER A 114 16.97 1.37 -8.67
C SER A 114 18.07 1.48 -7.61
N ALA A 115 17.73 1.24 -6.36
CA ALA A 115 18.68 1.21 -5.24
C ALA A 115 19.44 -0.13 -5.10
N GLY A 116 19.15 -1.11 -5.96
CA GLY A 116 19.78 -2.43 -5.94
C GLY A 116 19.09 -3.44 -5.01
N GLY A 117 17.87 -3.16 -4.57
CA GLY A 117 17.02 -4.09 -3.83
C GLY A 117 16.07 -4.88 -4.73
N THR A 118 15.36 -5.81 -4.14
CA THR A 118 14.27 -6.55 -4.77
C THR A 118 12.99 -6.26 -4.00
N ALA A 119 11.90 -5.94 -4.70
CA ALA A 119 10.62 -5.62 -4.08
C ALA A 119 9.50 -6.51 -4.62
N ASN A 120 8.70 -7.04 -3.70
CA ASN A 120 7.41 -7.65 -4.00
C ASN A 120 6.32 -6.76 -3.41
N THR A 121 5.28 -6.49 -4.18
CA THR A 121 4.16 -5.64 -3.75
C THR A 121 3.03 -6.47 -3.17
N CYS A 122 2.42 -5.94 -2.11
CA CYS A 122 1.32 -6.58 -1.39
C CYS A 122 0.25 -5.54 -1.07
N VAL A 123 -1.01 -5.90 -1.27
CA VAL A 123 -2.16 -5.06 -0.91
C VAL A 123 -3.28 -5.91 -0.31
N LEU A 124 -4.15 -5.31 0.48
CA LEU A 124 -5.37 -5.99 0.92
C LEU A 124 -6.34 -6.14 -0.26
N HIS A 125 -6.56 -5.07 -1.01
CA HIS A 125 -7.46 -5.08 -2.16
C HIS A 125 -6.77 -4.65 -3.45
N PHE A 126 -6.99 -5.42 -4.49
CA PHE A 126 -6.62 -5.08 -5.86
C PHE A 126 -7.86 -4.66 -6.65
N ASN A 127 -7.82 -3.47 -7.24
CA ASN A 127 -8.89 -2.97 -8.11
C ASN A 127 -8.39 -2.88 -9.56
N PRO A 128 -8.57 -3.94 -10.36
CA PRO A 128 -8.08 -3.97 -11.75
C PRO A 128 -8.82 -2.96 -12.65
N TYR A 129 -10.02 -2.55 -12.28
CA TYR A 129 -10.84 -1.62 -13.07
C TYR A 129 -10.37 -0.17 -12.96
N ARG A 130 -9.61 0.17 -11.92
CA ARG A 130 -9.03 1.49 -11.71
C ARG A 130 -7.54 1.55 -11.99
N SER A 131 -6.92 0.41 -12.19
CA SER A 131 -5.48 0.32 -12.48
C SER A 131 -5.16 1.07 -13.77
N LEU A 132 -4.12 1.90 -13.73
CA LEU A 132 -3.57 2.57 -14.91
C LEU A 132 -2.67 1.66 -15.73
N PHE A 133 -2.34 0.49 -15.20
CA PHE A 133 -1.46 -0.48 -15.81
C PHE A 133 -2.25 -1.68 -16.29
N GLY A 134 -2.20 -1.95 -17.59
CA GLY A 134 -2.95 -3.06 -18.18
C GLY A 134 -2.40 -4.44 -17.83
N THR A 135 -1.11 -4.54 -17.54
CA THR A 135 -0.41 -5.81 -17.29
C THR A 135 0.21 -5.91 -15.90
N LEU A 136 0.47 -4.78 -15.23
CA LEU A 136 1.02 -4.78 -13.88
C LEU A 136 -0.09 -5.01 -12.85
N ARG A 137 0.22 -5.82 -11.87
CA ARG A 137 -0.63 -6.12 -10.72
C ARG A 137 0.24 -6.38 -9.49
N PRO A 138 -0.31 -6.31 -8.28
CA PRO A 138 0.45 -6.70 -7.09
C PRO A 138 0.82 -8.20 -7.16
N GLU A 139 1.98 -8.55 -6.63
CA GLU A 139 2.39 -9.94 -6.48
C GLU A 139 1.51 -10.68 -5.48
N TYR A 140 1.07 -9.97 -4.43
CA TYR A 140 0.19 -10.52 -3.39
C TYR A 140 -1.00 -9.60 -3.14
N TYR A 141 -2.18 -10.16 -3.06
CA TYR A 141 -3.41 -9.45 -2.70
C TYR A 141 -4.40 -10.40 -2.05
N ALA A 142 -5.17 -9.88 -1.09
CA ALA A 142 -6.15 -10.70 -0.38
C ALA A 142 -7.48 -10.81 -1.14
N ALA A 143 -7.91 -9.74 -1.81
CA ALA A 143 -9.18 -9.71 -2.53
C ALA A 143 -9.12 -8.80 -3.77
N ILE A 144 -9.96 -9.10 -4.75
CA ILE A 144 -10.24 -8.22 -5.89
C ILE A 144 -11.51 -7.43 -5.58
N THR A 145 -11.53 -6.15 -5.95
CA THR A 145 -12.69 -5.29 -5.77
C THR A 145 -12.93 -4.38 -6.96
N ASP A 146 -14.19 -3.99 -7.16
CA ASP A 146 -14.62 -2.91 -8.04
C ASP A 146 -15.11 -1.69 -7.23
N ALA A 147 -15.15 -1.82 -5.91
CA ALA A 147 -15.69 -0.83 -5.00
C ALA A 147 -14.64 0.17 -4.50
N HIS A 148 -15.11 1.26 -3.92
CA HIS A 148 -14.34 2.09 -3.01
C HIS A 148 -14.38 1.46 -1.62
N ILE A 149 -13.25 0.99 -1.14
CA ILE A 149 -13.14 0.38 0.19
C ILE A 149 -12.92 1.48 1.22
N VAL A 150 -13.63 1.38 2.33
CA VAL A 150 -13.42 2.20 3.53
C VAL A 150 -12.96 1.29 4.64
N TYR A 151 -11.71 1.42 5.00
CA TYR A 151 -11.11 0.63 6.06
C TYR A 151 -11.47 1.16 7.46
N PRO A 152 -11.42 0.33 8.50
CA PRO A 152 -11.82 0.76 9.85
C PRO A 152 -10.93 1.87 10.42
N TRP A 153 -9.70 2.02 9.97
CA TRP A 153 -8.80 3.13 10.37
C TRP A 153 -9.09 4.46 9.69
N GLU A 154 -9.89 4.47 8.61
CA GLU A 154 -10.29 5.68 7.86
C GLU A 154 -11.54 6.35 8.42
N ILE A 155 -12.21 5.72 9.38
CA ILE A 155 -13.45 6.26 9.95
C ILE A 155 -13.14 7.60 10.62
N ASN A 156 -13.86 8.64 10.17
CA ASN A 156 -13.77 9.95 10.79
C ASN A 156 -14.33 9.90 12.20
N ARG A 157 -13.47 10.01 13.19
CA ARG A 157 -13.83 9.90 14.59
C ARG A 157 -14.20 11.24 15.23
N GLY A 158 -13.88 12.37 14.58
CA GLY A 158 -14.19 13.71 15.09
C GLY A 158 -13.82 13.97 16.55
N PRO A 159 -13.83 15.21 17.02
CA PRO A 159 -13.55 15.50 18.43
C PRO A 159 -14.60 14.89 19.39
N GLU A 160 -15.85 14.78 18.96
CA GLU A 160 -16.93 14.23 19.78
C GLU A 160 -16.82 12.71 20.00
N ALA A 161 -16.24 11.98 19.05
CA ALA A 161 -16.08 10.53 19.18
C ALA A 161 -15.13 10.12 20.31
N VAL A 162 -14.19 10.99 20.67
CA VAL A 162 -13.25 10.76 21.79
C VAL A 162 -13.94 10.97 23.13
N LEU A 163 -14.94 11.85 23.20
CA LEU A 163 -15.65 12.19 24.43
C LEU A 163 -16.79 11.20 24.79
N LEU A 164 -17.25 10.42 23.82
CA LEU A 164 -18.35 9.46 24.00
C LEU A 164 -17.89 8.08 24.51
N HIS A 165 -16.60 7.85 24.59
CA HIS A 165 -16.02 6.63 25.16
C HIS A 165 -15.41 6.95 26.52
N ASP A 166 -16.24 7.32 27.49
CA ASP A 166 -15.88 7.21 28.90
C ASP A 166 -15.76 5.72 29.23
N PHE A 167 -14.59 5.32 29.60
CA PHE A 167 -14.21 3.98 29.99
C PHE A 167 -14.86 3.54 31.28
#